data_905bac32e47dc8299ffc7a7b79adf046
#
_entry.id   905bac32e47dc8299ffc7a7b79adf046
#
_cell.length_a   1.000
_cell.length_b   1.000
_cell.length_c   1.000
_cell.angle_alpha   90.00
_cell.angle_beta   90.00
_cell.angle_gamma   90.00
#
_symmetry.space_group_name_H-M   'P 1'
#
loop_
_entity.id
_entity.type
_entity.pdbx_description
1 polymer ?
#
loop_
_entity_poly.entity_id
_entity_poly.type
_entity_poly.pdbx_seq_one_letter_code
_entity_poly.pdbx_strand_id
1 'polypeptide(L)'
;MKDIARELGVSASTVSRALKDSPLISPDQRERIQRYAREHNFLPNELAGSLRLSHSAPSKLIGVIVPQFTHYYFSTILSGIEEQASLRGYRIIAAQSKERFEHEEHICQSMLGLRVCGVIVSQAKDTTHYEHYQQLMNAGMPLVFYDRICTGLNTNRVVVDDYMGAYNAVAHLIQTGCRRIAFYGSDMHLEISKNRYNGYRDALLKAGISPDDSLHLICDNRADAEIITPELLASANPPDAAFAVNDDTAIGILYTVKRMGLRVPEDFSICGFTNGERAIACDPPLTTVEQRGNQVGKEAVDILLDKVEGLTPMNKIEKRVVKTRLIIRGTTRPINP
;
A
#
# COMPACT_ATOMS: atom_id res chain seq x y z
N MET A 1 -4.14 -13.41 36.22
CA MET A 1 -5.30 -14.29 36.47
C MET A 1 -5.13 -15.25 37.66
N LYS A 2 -4.01 -15.98 37.76
CA LYS A 2 -3.77 -16.89 38.92
C LYS A 2 -3.74 -16.14 40.26
N ASP A 3 -3.18 -14.96 40.30
CA ASP A 3 -3.10 -14.15 41.53
C ASP A 3 -4.48 -13.60 41.92
N ILE A 4 -5.27 -13.10 40.98
CA ILE A 4 -6.66 -12.72 41.24
C ILE A 4 -7.49 -13.90 41.76
N ALA A 5 -7.32 -15.05 41.13
CA ALA A 5 -8.00 -16.28 41.53
C ALA A 5 -7.67 -16.67 43.00
N ARG A 6 -6.39 -16.58 43.39
CA ARG A 6 -5.91 -16.84 44.72
C ARG A 6 -6.47 -15.85 45.77
N GLU A 7 -6.38 -14.56 45.47
CA GLU A 7 -6.84 -13.47 46.35
C GLU A 7 -8.37 -13.46 46.56
N LEU A 8 -9.13 -13.77 45.52
CA LEU A 8 -10.58 -13.80 45.61
C LEU A 8 -11.18 -15.18 45.96
N GLY A 9 -10.33 -16.22 46.15
CA GLY A 9 -10.75 -17.57 46.51
C GLY A 9 -11.55 -18.27 45.41
N VAL A 10 -11.30 -17.99 44.14
CA VAL A 10 -12.03 -18.54 42.99
C VAL A 10 -11.05 -19.27 42.05
N SER A 11 -11.61 -20.03 41.10
CA SER A 11 -10.77 -20.66 40.06
C SER A 11 -10.31 -19.65 39.00
N ALA A 12 -9.14 -19.90 38.37
CA ALA A 12 -8.67 -19.07 37.25
C ALA A 12 -9.65 -19.07 36.06
N SER A 13 -10.43 -20.14 35.87
CA SER A 13 -11.49 -20.21 34.86
C SER A 13 -12.68 -19.31 35.21
N THR A 14 -13.03 -19.18 36.51
CA THR A 14 -14.05 -18.26 37.01
C THR A 14 -13.63 -16.82 36.74
N VAL A 15 -12.37 -16.45 37.06
CA VAL A 15 -11.81 -15.12 36.75
C VAL A 15 -11.88 -14.83 35.26
N SER A 16 -11.45 -15.78 34.42
CA SER A 16 -11.44 -15.61 32.96
C SER A 16 -12.86 -15.40 32.39
N ARG A 17 -13.86 -16.13 32.91
CA ARG A 17 -15.26 -15.98 32.50
C ARG A 17 -15.86 -14.67 32.98
N ALA A 18 -15.59 -14.26 34.21
CA ALA A 18 -16.07 -13.00 34.77
C ALA A 18 -15.53 -11.78 34.00
N LEU A 19 -14.24 -11.80 33.62
CA LEU A 19 -13.61 -10.73 32.82
C LEU A 19 -14.12 -10.65 31.36
N LYS A 20 -14.79 -11.72 30.88
CA LYS A 20 -15.44 -11.79 29.56
C LYS A 20 -16.95 -11.62 29.60
N ASP A 21 -17.49 -11.10 30.70
CA ASP A 21 -18.93 -10.90 30.88
C ASP A 21 -19.79 -12.17 30.70
N SER A 22 -19.22 -13.36 30.93
CA SER A 22 -19.93 -14.61 30.74
C SER A 22 -21.17 -14.73 31.64
N PRO A 23 -22.34 -15.07 31.08
CA PRO A 23 -23.57 -15.26 31.83
C PRO A 23 -23.52 -16.46 32.81
N LEU A 24 -22.49 -17.30 32.69
CA LEU A 24 -22.24 -18.45 33.58
C LEU A 24 -21.71 -18.04 34.95
N ILE A 25 -21.40 -16.76 35.17
CA ILE A 25 -20.95 -16.21 36.45
C ILE A 25 -22.04 -15.28 36.99
N SER A 26 -22.36 -15.43 38.28
CA SER A 26 -23.39 -14.58 38.92
C SER A 26 -23.01 -13.10 38.83
N PRO A 27 -23.95 -12.19 38.71
CA PRO A 27 -23.72 -10.75 38.60
C PRO A 27 -22.77 -10.21 39.69
N ASP A 28 -23.05 -10.58 40.95
CA ASP A 28 -22.29 -10.12 42.10
C ASP A 28 -20.81 -10.61 42.07
N GLN A 29 -20.59 -11.87 41.71
CA GLN A 29 -19.27 -12.43 41.61
C GLN A 29 -18.48 -11.85 40.42
N ARG A 30 -19.18 -11.59 39.30
CA ARG A 30 -18.59 -10.93 38.10
C ARG A 30 -18.15 -9.53 38.45
N GLU A 31 -19.03 -8.72 39.08
CA GLU A 31 -18.70 -7.36 39.48
C GLU A 31 -17.52 -7.30 40.47
N ARG A 32 -17.52 -8.18 41.48
CA ARG A 32 -16.42 -8.29 42.44
C ARG A 32 -15.06 -8.57 41.75
N ILE A 33 -15.02 -9.50 40.78
CA ILE A 33 -13.83 -9.87 40.06
C ILE A 33 -13.38 -8.73 39.13
N GLN A 34 -14.31 -8.10 38.42
CA GLN A 34 -13.99 -6.98 37.51
C GLN A 34 -13.52 -5.75 38.28
N ARG A 35 -14.09 -5.45 39.42
CA ARG A 35 -13.66 -4.34 40.29
C ARG A 35 -12.24 -4.58 40.78
N TYR A 36 -11.96 -5.77 41.34
CA TYR A 36 -10.61 -6.14 41.77
C TYR A 36 -9.58 -6.03 40.63
N ALA A 37 -9.93 -6.49 39.43
CA ALA A 37 -9.06 -6.40 38.26
C ALA A 37 -8.76 -4.94 37.88
N ARG A 38 -9.76 -4.05 37.92
CA ARG A 38 -9.57 -2.60 37.68
C ARG A 38 -8.70 -1.94 38.73
N GLU A 39 -8.96 -2.19 40.03
CA GLU A 39 -8.20 -1.62 41.14
C GLU A 39 -6.72 -2.00 41.12
N HIS A 40 -6.41 -3.21 40.58
CA HIS A 40 -5.03 -3.70 40.48
C HIS A 40 -4.45 -3.59 39.06
N ASN A 41 -5.04 -2.76 38.18
CA ASN A 41 -4.61 -2.54 36.80
C ASN A 41 -4.35 -3.84 36.04
N PHE A 42 -5.15 -4.89 36.32
CA PHE A 42 -5.01 -6.16 35.64
C PHE A 42 -5.65 -6.09 34.26
N LEU A 43 -4.84 -6.09 33.23
CA LEU A 43 -5.27 -6.25 31.85
C LEU A 43 -5.19 -7.73 31.46
N PRO A 44 -6.28 -8.36 31.02
CA PRO A 44 -6.21 -9.69 30.45
C PRO A 44 -5.23 -9.72 29.28
N ASN A 45 -4.24 -10.59 29.33
CA ASN A 45 -3.35 -10.78 28.18
C ASN A 45 -4.11 -11.54 27.08
N GLU A 46 -4.65 -10.79 26.13
CA GLU A 46 -5.43 -11.33 25.01
C GLU A 46 -4.58 -12.25 24.12
N LEU A 47 -3.28 -11.94 23.96
CA LEU A 47 -2.33 -12.79 23.25
C LEU A 47 -2.10 -14.13 23.96
N ALA A 48 -1.95 -14.13 25.29
CA ALA A 48 -1.86 -15.37 26.05
C ALA A 48 -3.20 -16.14 26.11
N GLY A 49 -4.31 -15.44 25.97
CA GLY A 49 -5.65 -16.02 25.82
C GLY A 49 -5.82 -16.73 24.49
N SER A 50 -5.43 -16.11 23.39
CA SER A 50 -5.48 -16.70 22.04
C SER A 50 -4.53 -17.89 21.88
N LEU A 51 -3.36 -17.86 22.50
CA LEU A 51 -2.41 -18.99 22.51
C LEU A 51 -2.93 -20.21 23.29
N ARG A 52 -3.78 -20.02 24.33
CA ARG A 52 -4.38 -21.11 25.12
C ARG A 52 -5.68 -21.64 24.52
N LEU A 53 -6.39 -20.82 23.77
CA LEU A 53 -7.64 -21.20 23.10
C LEU A 53 -7.37 -21.81 21.71
N SER A 54 -6.27 -22.52 21.55
CA SER A 54 -5.67 -23.03 20.32
C SER A 54 -6.60 -23.85 19.41
N HIS A 55 -7.89 -23.99 19.71
CA HIS A 55 -8.81 -24.78 18.90
C HIS A 55 -10.22 -24.20 18.70
N SER A 56 -10.56 -23.00 19.20
CA SER A 56 -11.97 -22.58 19.15
C SER A 56 -12.28 -21.14 18.69
N ALA A 57 -11.30 -20.25 18.57
CA ALA A 57 -11.57 -18.90 18.00
C ALA A 57 -10.40 -18.43 17.13
N PRO A 58 -10.65 -17.95 15.91
CA PRO A 58 -9.62 -17.37 15.05
C PRO A 58 -9.02 -16.13 15.71
N SER A 59 -7.73 -15.88 15.43
CA SER A 59 -7.04 -14.66 15.86
C SER A 59 -7.78 -13.42 15.33
N LYS A 60 -7.84 -12.36 16.11
CA LYS A 60 -8.34 -11.04 15.69
C LYS A 60 -7.19 -10.11 15.26
N LEU A 61 -6.06 -10.66 14.84
CA LEU A 61 -4.87 -9.94 14.44
C LEU A 61 -4.59 -10.17 12.94
N ILE A 62 -4.51 -9.10 12.17
CA ILE A 62 -4.15 -9.09 10.74
C ILE A 62 -2.68 -8.74 10.61
N GLY A 63 -1.91 -9.50 9.82
CA GLY A 63 -0.55 -9.15 9.43
C GLY A 63 -0.56 -8.20 8.24
N VAL A 64 0.25 -7.13 8.27
CA VAL A 64 0.39 -6.18 7.17
C VAL A 64 1.87 -6.03 6.83
N ILE A 65 2.23 -6.32 5.59
CA ILE A 65 3.60 -6.16 5.08
C ILE A 65 3.61 -5.00 4.09
N VAL A 66 4.37 -3.96 4.42
CA VAL A 66 4.53 -2.78 3.57
C VAL A 66 5.98 -2.65 3.11
N PRO A 67 6.25 -2.13 1.90
CA PRO A 67 7.61 -1.89 1.46
C PRO A 67 8.35 -0.86 2.32
N GLN A 68 7.72 0.30 2.57
CA GLN A 68 8.29 1.40 3.36
C GLN A 68 7.20 2.19 4.10
N PHE A 69 7.36 2.42 5.40
CA PHE A 69 6.41 3.22 6.19
C PHE A 69 6.41 4.71 5.82
N THR A 70 7.55 5.24 5.38
CA THR A 70 7.74 6.66 5.10
C THR A 70 7.21 7.09 3.73
N HIS A 71 6.88 6.15 2.85
CA HIS A 71 6.32 6.47 1.55
C HIS A 71 4.83 6.82 1.69
N TYR A 72 4.43 8.01 1.26
CA TYR A 72 3.07 8.55 1.44
C TYR A 72 1.96 7.58 1.00
N TYR A 73 2.08 6.96 -0.16
CA TYR A 73 1.08 6.03 -0.66
C TYR A 73 0.86 4.83 0.27
N PHE A 74 1.95 4.21 0.73
CA PHE A 74 1.85 3.08 1.66
C PHE A 74 1.31 3.49 3.03
N SER A 75 1.62 4.68 3.51
CA SER A 75 1.05 5.19 4.76
C SER A 75 -0.47 5.42 4.65
N THR A 76 -0.97 5.90 3.49
CA THR A 76 -2.42 6.06 3.26
C THR A 76 -3.14 4.72 3.14
N ILE A 77 -2.51 3.70 2.55
CA ILE A 77 -3.05 2.33 2.51
C ILE A 77 -3.12 1.75 3.92
N LEU A 78 -2.03 1.88 4.70
CA LEU A 78 -1.98 1.40 6.07
C LEU A 78 -3.06 2.05 6.94
N SER A 79 -3.31 3.35 6.77
CA SER A 79 -4.40 4.06 7.43
C SER A 79 -5.78 3.46 7.07
N GLY A 80 -6.00 3.18 5.78
CA GLY A 80 -7.24 2.52 5.33
C GLY A 80 -7.41 1.10 5.87
N ILE A 81 -6.31 0.34 5.94
CA ILE A 81 -6.30 -1.00 6.54
C ILE A 81 -6.66 -0.92 8.02
N GLU A 82 -6.01 -0.03 8.77
CA GLU A 82 -6.25 0.12 10.22
C GLU A 82 -7.69 0.52 10.51
N GLU A 83 -8.20 1.54 9.81
CA GLU A 83 -9.57 2.03 9.96
C GLU A 83 -10.60 0.90 9.71
N GLN A 84 -10.48 0.18 8.59
CA GLN A 84 -11.42 -0.88 8.23
C GLN A 84 -11.31 -2.11 9.14
N ALA A 85 -10.09 -2.48 9.54
CA ALA A 85 -9.87 -3.56 10.50
C ALA A 85 -10.50 -3.24 11.86
N SER A 86 -10.29 -2.02 12.36
CA SER A 86 -10.84 -1.53 13.63
C SER A 86 -12.39 -1.54 13.62
N LEU A 87 -13.02 -1.10 12.53
CA LEU A 87 -14.48 -1.13 12.35
C LEU A 87 -15.04 -2.56 12.43
N ARG A 88 -14.30 -3.56 11.97
CA ARG A 88 -14.68 -4.98 12.02
C ARG A 88 -14.21 -5.70 13.31
N GLY A 89 -13.62 -4.96 14.27
CA GLY A 89 -13.17 -5.50 15.56
C GLY A 89 -11.88 -6.31 15.48
N TYR A 90 -11.03 -6.03 14.49
CA TYR A 90 -9.69 -6.60 14.33
C TYR A 90 -8.61 -5.56 14.67
N ARG A 91 -7.41 -6.05 14.93
CA ARG A 91 -6.20 -5.25 15.10
C ARG A 91 -5.19 -5.60 14.01
N ILE A 92 -4.26 -4.71 13.75
CA ILE A 92 -3.19 -4.95 12.79
C ILE A 92 -1.83 -5.05 13.48
N ILE A 93 -0.93 -5.85 12.91
CA ILE A 93 0.49 -5.78 13.14
C ILE A 93 1.17 -5.50 11.82
N ALA A 94 1.86 -4.36 11.73
CA ALA A 94 2.52 -3.93 10.50
C ALA A 94 4.03 -4.08 10.61
N ALA A 95 4.66 -4.55 9.52
CA ALA A 95 6.09 -4.62 9.36
C ALA A 95 6.50 -4.15 7.98
N GLN A 96 7.72 -3.56 7.84
CA GLN A 96 8.24 -3.12 6.55
C GLN A 96 9.34 -4.03 6.03
N SER A 97 9.25 -4.41 4.75
CA SER A 97 10.27 -5.22 4.07
C SER A 97 11.52 -4.41 3.70
N LYS A 98 11.45 -3.08 3.67
CA LYS A 98 12.52 -2.17 3.19
C LYS A 98 12.96 -2.52 1.76
N GLU A 99 12.02 -2.95 0.95
CA GLU A 99 12.23 -3.37 -0.44
C GLU A 99 13.20 -4.57 -0.58
N ARG A 100 13.36 -5.40 0.46
CA ARG A 100 14.31 -6.51 0.52
C ARG A 100 13.58 -7.84 0.71
N PHE A 101 13.90 -8.81 -0.15
CA PHE A 101 13.36 -10.17 -0.10
C PHE A 101 13.62 -10.86 1.25
N GLU A 102 14.85 -10.81 1.75
CA GLU A 102 15.20 -11.48 3.02
C GLU A 102 14.39 -10.94 4.21
N HIS A 103 14.11 -9.63 4.22
CA HIS A 103 13.26 -9.03 5.25
C HIS A 103 11.81 -9.47 5.09
N GLU A 104 11.31 -9.50 3.86
CA GLU A 104 9.94 -9.92 3.56
C GLU A 104 9.70 -11.37 3.96
N GLU A 105 10.62 -12.28 3.62
CA GLU A 105 10.59 -13.69 4.02
C GLU A 105 10.57 -13.83 5.54
N HIS A 106 11.47 -13.14 6.25
CA HIS A 106 11.51 -13.18 7.72
C HIS A 106 10.24 -12.65 8.38
N ILE A 107 9.62 -11.61 7.79
CA ILE A 107 8.33 -11.09 8.26
C ILE A 107 7.24 -12.13 8.04
N CYS A 108 7.17 -12.80 6.89
CA CYS A 108 6.20 -13.87 6.63
C CYS A 108 6.31 -14.99 7.66
N GLN A 109 7.52 -15.43 8.00
CA GLN A 109 7.77 -16.41 9.07
C GLN A 109 7.28 -15.91 10.44
N SER A 110 7.52 -14.63 10.74
CA SER A 110 7.04 -13.99 11.98
C SER A 110 5.50 -13.96 12.05
N MET A 111 4.82 -13.66 10.93
CA MET A 111 3.34 -13.67 10.86
C MET A 111 2.77 -15.07 11.11
N LEU A 112 3.42 -16.12 10.61
CA LEU A 112 3.08 -17.51 10.93
C LEU A 112 3.20 -17.79 12.43
N GLY A 113 4.33 -17.39 13.04
CA GLY A 113 4.58 -17.57 14.48
C GLY A 113 3.57 -16.82 15.35
N LEU A 114 3.15 -15.64 14.95
CA LEU A 114 2.14 -14.81 15.63
C LEU A 114 0.71 -15.32 15.41
N ARG A 115 0.49 -16.28 14.49
CA ARG A 115 -0.82 -16.82 14.14
C ARG A 115 -1.82 -15.73 13.79
N VAL A 116 -1.42 -14.78 12.96
CA VAL A 116 -2.35 -13.77 12.43
C VAL A 116 -3.48 -14.46 11.65
N CYS A 117 -4.66 -13.87 11.59
CA CYS A 117 -5.81 -14.47 10.89
C CYS A 117 -5.67 -14.43 9.36
N GLY A 118 -4.78 -13.60 8.85
CA GLY A 118 -4.46 -13.46 7.43
C GLY A 118 -3.44 -12.35 7.21
N VAL A 119 -2.92 -12.24 5.99
CA VAL A 119 -1.87 -11.29 5.64
C VAL A 119 -2.27 -10.42 4.44
N ILE A 120 -2.05 -9.11 4.57
CA ILE A 120 -2.16 -8.12 3.50
C ILE A 120 -0.75 -7.65 3.16
N VAL A 121 -0.32 -7.78 1.90
CA VAL A 121 1.09 -7.58 1.52
C VAL A 121 1.24 -6.83 0.20
N SER A 122 2.20 -5.90 0.14
CA SER A 122 2.77 -5.39 -1.10
C SER A 122 4.18 -5.96 -1.23
N GLN A 123 4.44 -6.64 -2.35
CA GLN A 123 5.71 -7.34 -2.61
C GLN A 123 6.88 -6.36 -2.64
N ALA A 124 8.02 -6.75 -2.07
CA ALA A 124 9.26 -5.98 -2.17
C ALA A 124 9.78 -5.96 -3.62
N LYS A 125 10.50 -4.90 -4.01
CA LYS A 125 10.99 -4.74 -5.38
C LYS A 125 11.95 -5.85 -5.82
N ASP A 126 12.82 -6.32 -4.92
CA ASP A 126 13.81 -7.35 -5.24
C ASP A 126 13.29 -8.79 -5.05
N THR A 127 12.02 -8.96 -4.68
CA THR A 127 11.41 -10.27 -4.52
C THR A 127 11.16 -10.92 -5.89
N THR A 128 11.91 -11.97 -6.19
CA THR A 128 11.79 -12.80 -7.40
C THR A 128 11.28 -14.22 -7.11
N HIS A 129 11.26 -14.62 -5.84
CA HIS A 129 10.79 -15.91 -5.34
C HIS A 129 9.52 -15.72 -4.52
N TYR A 130 8.71 -16.75 -4.35
CA TYR A 130 7.41 -16.64 -3.67
C TYR A 130 7.07 -17.81 -2.74
N GLU A 131 8.07 -18.64 -2.39
CA GLU A 131 7.91 -19.79 -1.51
C GLU A 131 7.43 -19.40 -0.11
N HIS A 132 7.87 -18.25 0.40
CA HIS A 132 7.44 -17.69 1.69
C HIS A 132 5.94 -17.34 1.70
N TYR A 133 5.39 -16.85 0.59
CA TYR A 133 3.95 -16.64 0.44
C TYR A 133 3.19 -17.96 0.34
N GLN A 134 3.76 -18.93 -0.39
CA GLN A 134 3.16 -20.28 -0.49
C GLN A 134 3.09 -20.96 0.89
N GLN A 135 4.08 -20.74 1.77
CA GLN A 135 4.05 -21.25 3.15
C GLN A 135 2.88 -20.68 3.96
N LEU A 136 2.59 -19.37 3.83
CA LEU A 136 1.40 -18.74 4.44
C LEU A 136 0.11 -19.40 3.95
N MET A 137 -0.01 -19.60 2.63
CA MET A 137 -1.20 -20.21 2.01
C MET A 137 -1.35 -21.68 2.44
N ASN A 138 -0.26 -22.44 2.49
CA ASN A 138 -0.27 -23.85 2.92
C ASN A 138 -0.66 -24.00 4.40
N ALA A 139 -0.39 -22.98 5.22
CA ALA A 139 -0.86 -22.90 6.61
C ALA A 139 -2.36 -22.54 6.73
N GLY A 140 -3.08 -22.41 5.60
CA GLY A 140 -4.50 -22.03 5.57
C GLY A 140 -4.76 -20.54 5.82
N MET A 141 -3.74 -19.71 5.73
CA MET A 141 -3.82 -18.28 6.01
C MET A 141 -4.23 -17.53 4.73
N PRO A 142 -5.35 -16.78 4.70
CA PRO A 142 -5.74 -16.00 3.55
C PRO A 142 -4.72 -14.89 3.29
N LEU A 143 -4.38 -14.70 2.01
CA LEU A 143 -3.40 -13.73 1.55
C LEU A 143 -4.05 -12.77 0.55
N VAL A 144 -3.84 -11.47 0.73
CA VAL A 144 -4.30 -10.42 -0.16
C VAL A 144 -3.12 -9.52 -0.54
N PHE A 145 -2.81 -9.48 -1.83
CA PHE A 145 -1.83 -8.52 -2.35
C PHE A 145 -2.45 -7.15 -2.59
N TYR A 146 -1.69 -6.10 -2.39
CA TYR A 146 -2.04 -4.76 -2.85
C TYR A 146 -0.85 -4.11 -3.56
N ASP A 147 -1.14 -3.18 -4.46
CA ASP A 147 -0.15 -2.44 -5.25
C ASP A 147 0.76 -3.37 -6.05
N ARG A 148 1.85 -3.87 -5.46
CA ARG A 148 2.74 -4.85 -6.09
C ARG A 148 2.29 -6.27 -5.75
N ILE A 149 2.06 -7.03 -6.80
CA ILE A 149 1.48 -8.38 -6.70
C ILE A 149 2.47 -9.44 -7.14
N CYS A 150 2.39 -10.62 -6.52
CA CYS A 150 3.07 -11.81 -7.01
C CYS A 150 2.26 -12.43 -8.16
N THR A 151 2.80 -12.38 -9.37
CA THR A 151 2.13 -12.95 -10.56
C THR A 151 2.23 -14.47 -10.63
N GLY A 152 3.19 -15.08 -9.92
CA GLY A 152 3.39 -16.53 -9.84
C GLY A 152 2.36 -17.25 -8.97
N LEU A 153 1.53 -16.54 -8.21
CA LEU A 153 0.53 -17.10 -7.33
C LEU A 153 -0.88 -16.62 -7.69
N ASN A 154 -1.83 -17.53 -7.69
CA ASN A 154 -3.24 -17.18 -7.88
C ASN A 154 -3.86 -16.76 -6.54
N THR A 155 -3.78 -15.47 -6.24
CA THR A 155 -4.16 -14.88 -4.96
C THR A 155 -5.15 -13.73 -5.11
N ASN A 156 -5.78 -13.36 -3.99
CA ASN A 156 -6.60 -12.16 -3.92
C ASN A 156 -5.73 -10.92 -4.08
N ARG A 157 -6.26 -9.88 -4.72
CA ARG A 157 -5.51 -8.65 -4.93
C ARG A 157 -6.40 -7.41 -5.05
N VAL A 158 -5.88 -6.29 -4.57
CA VAL A 158 -6.43 -4.95 -4.78
C VAL A 158 -5.34 -4.10 -5.42
N VAL A 159 -5.58 -3.63 -6.64
CA VAL A 159 -4.65 -2.79 -7.40
C VAL A 159 -5.33 -1.51 -7.83
N VAL A 160 -4.57 -0.52 -8.24
CA VAL A 160 -5.13 0.65 -8.92
C VAL A 160 -5.12 0.44 -10.44
N ASP A 161 -5.89 1.24 -11.16
CA ASP A 161 -5.85 1.26 -12.62
C ASP A 161 -4.64 2.05 -13.10
N ASP A 162 -3.46 1.43 -12.98
CA ASP A 162 -2.16 2.03 -13.35
C ASP A 162 -2.09 2.41 -14.83
N TYR A 163 -2.66 1.55 -15.70
CA TYR A 163 -2.68 1.78 -17.13
C TYR A 163 -3.47 3.05 -17.47
N MET A 164 -4.72 3.14 -17.02
CA MET A 164 -5.55 4.30 -17.31
C MET A 164 -5.05 5.56 -16.60
N GLY A 165 -4.46 5.43 -15.42
CA GLY A 165 -3.80 6.54 -14.71
C GLY A 165 -2.69 7.16 -15.56
N ALA A 166 -1.77 6.33 -16.06
CA ALA A 166 -0.66 6.75 -16.90
C ALA A 166 -1.15 7.28 -18.27
N TYR A 167 -2.08 6.56 -18.89
CA TYR A 167 -2.68 6.99 -20.16
C TYR A 167 -3.28 8.40 -20.04
N ASN A 168 -4.09 8.66 -19.03
CA ASN A 168 -4.73 9.96 -18.82
C ASN A 168 -3.73 11.07 -18.51
N ALA A 169 -2.67 10.78 -17.75
CA ALA A 169 -1.59 11.72 -17.46
C ALA A 169 -0.86 12.15 -18.72
N VAL A 170 -0.48 11.20 -19.56
CA VAL A 170 0.26 11.46 -20.81
C VAL A 170 -0.65 12.09 -21.86
N ALA A 171 -1.90 11.64 -21.98
CA ALA A 171 -2.89 12.25 -22.86
C ALA A 171 -3.12 13.74 -22.51
N HIS A 172 -3.15 14.07 -21.20
CA HIS A 172 -3.21 15.46 -20.75
C HIS A 172 -1.98 16.27 -21.19
N LEU A 173 -0.77 15.76 -20.97
CA LEU A 173 0.46 16.43 -21.43
C LEU A 173 0.42 16.71 -22.95
N ILE A 174 -0.06 15.73 -23.74
CA ILE A 174 -0.21 15.89 -25.19
C ILE A 174 -1.25 16.97 -25.54
N GLN A 175 -2.39 16.98 -24.85
CA GLN A 175 -3.44 17.99 -25.03
C GLN A 175 -2.97 19.42 -24.70
N THR A 176 -2.03 19.56 -23.77
CA THR A 176 -1.40 20.85 -23.43
C THR A 176 -0.29 21.26 -24.41
N GLY A 177 -0.08 20.51 -25.48
CA GLY A 177 0.86 20.83 -26.55
C GLY A 177 2.23 20.15 -26.44
N CYS A 178 2.47 19.31 -25.42
CA CYS A 178 3.72 18.56 -25.33
C CYS A 178 3.81 17.48 -26.42
N ARG A 179 5.01 17.25 -26.94
CA ARG A 179 5.23 16.30 -28.03
C ARG A 179 6.36 15.33 -27.77
N ARG A 180 7.31 15.70 -26.95
CA ARG A 180 8.45 14.86 -26.61
C ARG A 180 8.50 14.63 -25.09
N ILE A 181 7.79 13.59 -24.66
CA ILE A 181 7.51 13.33 -23.22
C ILE A 181 8.45 12.23 -22.73
N ALA A 182 9.27 12.54 -21.72
CA ALA A 182 10.12 11.53 -21.05
C ALA A 182 9.29 10.73 -20.05
N PHE A 183 9.53 9.41 -20.00
CA PHE A 183 8.99 8.49 -19.02
C PHE A 183 10.04 8.15 -17.96
N TYR A 184 9.81 8.57 -16.73
CA TYR A 184 10.64 8.21 -15.56
C TYR A 184 9.97 7.06 -14.83
N GLY A 185 10.44 5.85 -15.05
CA GLY A 185 9.80 4.60 -14.64
C GLY A 185 10.61 3.76 -13.66
N SER A 186 9.97 2.74 -13.10
CA SER A 186 10.61 1.69 -12.31
C SER A 186 11.00 0.51 -13.18
N ASP A 187 11.70 -0.46 -12.58
CA ASP A 187 12.07 -1.70 -13.23
C ASP A 187 10.86 -2.44 -13.83
N MET A 188 11.03 -2.92 -15.05
CA MET A 188 9.98 -3.52 -15.87
C MET A 188 9.61 -4.96 -15.46
N HIS A 189 10.27 -5.56 -14.46
CA HIS A 189 9.80 -6.85 -13.93
C HIS A 189 8.51 -6.69 -13.12
N LEU A 190 8.25 -5.50 -12.54
CA LEU A 190 7.04 -5.19 -11.78
C LEU A 190 5.83 -4.97 -12.70
N GLU A 191 4.69 -5.57 -12.37
CA GLU A 191 3.45 -5.45 -13.14
C GLU A 191 2.96 -3.98 -13.21
N ILE A 192 3.08 -3.23 -12.12
CA ILE A 192 2.71 -1.80 -12.09
C ILE A 192 3.55 -0.97 -13.06
N SER A 193 4.85 -1.28 -13.21
CA SER A 193 5.74 -0.58 -14.14
C SER A 193 5.34 -0.84 -15.58
N LYS A 194 5.06 -2.09 -15.93
CA LYS A 194 4.55 -2.48 -17.25
C LYS A 194 3.25 -1.76 -17.58
N ASN A 195 2.30 -1.72 -16.64
CA ASN A 195 1.00 -1.10 -16.85
C ASN A 195 1.13 0.41 -17.07
N ARG A 196 1.93 1.12 -16.26
CA ARG A 196 2.18 2.57 -16.44
C ARG A 196 2.90 2.86 -17.75
N TYR A 197 3.91 2.07 -18.10
CA TYR A 197 4.61 2.21 -19.38
C TYR A 197 3.68 1.96 -20.58
N ASN A 198 2.86 0.92 -20.52
CA ASN A 198 1.88 0.65 -21.58
C ASN A 198 0.88 1.80 -21.73
N GLY A 199 0.38 2.36 -20.63
CA GLY A 199 -0.49 3.55 -20.66
C GLY A 199 0.19 4.76 -21.30
N TYR A 200 1.46 5.04 -20.92
CA TYR A 200 2.29 6.08 -21.53
C TYR A 200 2.45 5.86 -23.03
N ARG A 201 2.90 4.68 -23.45
CA ARG A 201 3.13 4.33 -24.85
C ARG A 201 1.87 4.45 -25.69
N ASP A 202 0.76 3.91 -25.22
CA ASP A 202 -0.49 3.87 -25.97
C ASP A 202 -1.13 5.27 -26.08
N ALA A 203 -0.92 6.15 -25.09
CA ALA A 203 -1.32 7.57 -25.20
C ALA A 203 -0.55 8.31 -26.30
N LEU A 204 0.78 8.08 -26.42
CA LEU A 204 1.59 8.63 -27.50
C LEU A 204 1.13 8.11 -28.86
N LEU A 205 1.01 6.81 -29.01
CA LEU A 205 0.57 6.17 -30.27
C LEU A 205 -0.81 6.66 -30.70
N LYS A 206 -1.76 6.82 -29.78
CA LYS A 206 -3.10 7.35 -30.06
C LYS A 206 -3.06 8.77 -30.60
N ALA A 207 -2.07 9.54 -30.21
CA ALA A 207 -1.85 10.92 -30.69
C ALA A 207 -0.96 11.00 -31.96
N GLY A 208 -0.57 9.86 -32.53
CA GLY A 208 0.31 9.80 -33.70
C GLY A 208 1.79 10.12 -33.39
N ILE A 209 2.20 10.02 -32.12
CA ILE A 209 3.57 10.24 -31.68
C ILE A 209 4.24 8.87 -31.50
N SER A 210 5.36 8.65 -32.21
CA SER A 210 6.15 7.43 -32.06
C SER A 210 6.89 7.45 -30.72
N PRO A 211 6.80 6.40 -29.88
CA PRO A 211 7.62 6.27 -28.68
C PRO A 211 9.11 6.32 -29.05
N ASP A 212 9.89 6.95 -28.18
CA ASP A 212 11.35 7.06 -28.31
C ASP A 212 12.01 6.39 -27.12
N ASP A 213 12.72 5.30 -27.35
CA ASP A 213 13.35 4.50 -26.29
C ASP A 213 14.39 5.31 -25.49
N SER A 214 14.98 6.36 -26.09
CA SER A 214 15.90 7.26 -25.38
C SER A 214 15.22 8.09 -24.28
N LEU A 215 13.90 8.16 -24.29
CA LEU A 215 13.08 8.83 -23.28
C LEU A 215 12.47 7.89 -22.24
N HIS A 216 12.77 6.60 -22.31
CA HIS A 216 12.39 5.61 -21.29
C HIS A 216 13.54 5.45 -20.29
N LEU A 217 13.39 6.04 -19.10
CA LEU A 217 14.39 6.10 -18.06
C LEU A 217 13.99 5.22 -16.88
N ILE A 218 14.92 4.39 -16.39
CA ILE A 218 14.75 3.66 -15.14
C ILE A 218 15.16 4.58 -14.00
N CYS A 219 14.18 5.26 -13.43
CA CYS A 219 14.35 6.27 -12.40
C CYS A 219 13.04 6.45 -11.63
N ASP A 220 12.96 5.95 -10.42
CA ASP A 220 11.74 5.99 -9.60
C ASP A 220 11.93 6.59 -8.21
N ASN A 221 12.98 7.40 -8.05
CA ASN A 221 13.24 8.15 -6.84
C ASN A 221 13.81 9.55 -7.15
N ARG A 222 13.74 10.41 -6.14
CA ARG A 222 14.15 11.81 -6.26
C ARG A 222 15.63 11.99 -6.59
N ALA A 223 16.52 11.24 -5.91
CA ALA A 223 17.96 11.41 -6.04
C ALA A 223 18.45 11.09 -7.46
N ASP A 224 17.96 9.98 -8.03
CA ASP A 224 18.30 9.58 -9.39
C ASP A 224 17.71 10.58 -10.41
N ALA A 225 16.51 11.11 -10.16
CA ALA A 225 15.93 12.13 -11.03
C ALA A 225 16.78 13.42 -11.06
N GLU A 226 17.34 13.84 -9.92
CA GLU A 226 18.24 15.00 -9.86
C GLU A 226 19.57 14.79 -10.62
N ILE A 227 20.00 13.53 -10.81
CA ILE A 227 21.20 13.16 -11.57
C ILE A 227 20.89 13.05 -13.08
N ILE A 228 19.83 12.31 -13.44
CA ILE A 228 19.51 11.95 -14.83
C ILE A 228 18.94 13.15 -15.60
N THR A 229 18.13 13.98 -14.96
CA THR A 229 17.40 15.07 -15.65
C THR A 229 18.34 16.09 -16.33
N PRO A 230 19.46 16.55 -15.75
CA PRO A 230 20.36 17.47 -16.43
C PRO A 230 20.97 16.91 -17.72
N GLU A 231 21.36 15.63 -17.71
CA GLU A 231 21.92 14.96 -18.88
C GLU A 231 20.90 14.83 -20.00
N LEU A 232 19.66 14.47 -19.65
CA LEU A 232 18.57 14.35 -20.59
C LEU A 232 18.24 15.70 -21.25
N LEU A 233 18.20 16.79 -20.47
CA LEU A 233 17.91 18.14 -20.97
C LEU A 233 19.08 18.75 -21.76
N ALA A 234 20.30 18.30 -21.55
CA ALA A 234 21.48 18.70 -22.36
C ALA A 234 21.61 17.92 -23.67
N SER A 235 20.75 16.95 -23.95
CA SER A 235 20.78 16.17 -25.19
C SER A 235 20.45 17.04 -26.41
N ALA A 236 20.86 16.57 -27.61
CA ALA A 236 20.63 17.31 -28.87
C ALA A 236 19.15 17.54 -29.18
N ASN A 237 18.26 16.71 -28.66
CA ASN A 237 16.81 16.83 -28.82
C ASN A 237 16.13 16.57 -27.47
N PRO A 238 16.11 17.57 -26.56
CA PRO A 238 15.58 17.38 -25.23
C PRO A 238 14.05 17.18 -25.21
N PRO A 239 13.47 16.52 -24.22
CA PRO A 239 12.02 16.47 -24.03
C PRO A 239 11.46 17.84 -23.62
N ASP A 240 10.16 18.03 -23.87
CA ASP A 240 9.37 19.20 -23.44
C ASP A 240 8.46 18.91 -22.25
N ALA A 241 8.41 17.65 -21.82
CA ALA A 241 7.68 17.23 -20.62
C ALA A 241 8.23 15.93 -20.04
N ALA A 242 7.84 15.64 -18.78
CA ALA A 242 8.08 14.37 -18.11
C ALA A 242 6.79 13.81 -17.49
N PHE A 243 6.61 12.50 -17.62
CA PHE A 243 5.70 11.71 -16.79
C PHE A 243 6.52 10.82 -15.86
N ALA A 244 6.38 11.04 -14.56
CA ALA A 244 7.08 10.29 -13.52
C ALA A 244 6.11 9.33 -12.81
N VAL A 245 6.58 8.10 -12.56
CA VAL A 245 5.75 7.04 -11.95
C VAL A 245 5.44 7.27 -10.47
N ASN A 246 6.02 8.28 -9.85
CA ASN A 246 5.65 8.74 -8.51
C ASN A 246 5.96 10.23 -8.32
N ASP A 247 5.37 10.83 -7.28
CA ASP A 247 5.52 12.26 -6.99
C ASP A 247 6.94 12.63 -6.52
N ASP A 248 7.63 11.75 -5.79
CA ASP A 248 9.00 12.03 -5.32
C ASP A 248 9.97 12.18 -6.49
N THR A 249 9.86 11.34 -7.51
CA THR A 249 10.59 11.47 -8.77
C THR A 249 10.23 12.77 -9.49
N ALA A 250 8.92 13.06 -9.63
CA ALA A 250 8.42 14.29 -10.26
C ALA A 250 8.94 15.56 -9.58
N ILE A 251 9.03 15.57 -8.25
CA ILE A 251 9.59 16.67 -7.48
C ILE A 251 11.09 16.81 -7.70
N GLY A 252 11.83 15.69 -7.85
CA GLY A 252 13.24 15.70 -8.23
C GLY A 252 13.47 16.36 -9.60
N ILE A 253 12.62 16.00 -10.57
CA ILE A 253 12.62 16.63 -11.90
C ILE A 253 12.32 18.13 -11.79
N LEU A 254 11.24 18.51 -11.06
CA LEU A 254 10.83 19.90 -10.87
C LEU A 254 11.96 20.75 -10.28
N TYR A 255 12.59 20.25 -9.21
CA TYR A 255 13.70 20.94 -8.58
C TYR A 255 14.88 21.15 -9.54
N THR A 256 15.22 20.13 -10.32
CA THR A 256 16.33 20.16 -11.27
C THR A 256 16.07 21.10 -12.44
N VAL A 257 14.89 21.02 -13.04
CA VAL A 257 14.45 21.86 -14.16
C VAL A 257 14.52 23.35 -13.76
N LYS A 258 14.00 23.69 -12.57
CA LYS A 258 14.08 25.08 -12.04
C LYS A 258 15.51 25.53 -11.78
N ARG A 259 16.39 24.66 -11.26
CA ARG A 259 17.82 24.98 -11.06
C ARG A 259 18.56 25.24 -12.38
N MET A 260 18.13 24.61 -13.49
CA MET A 260 18.67 24.86 -14.81
C MET A 260 18.10 26.13 -15.47
N GLY A 261 17.22 26.88 -14.78
CA GLY A 261 16.65 28.15 -15.25
C GLY A 261 15.46 27.98 -16.18
N LEU A 262 14.93 26.77 -16.33
CA LEU A 262 13.74 26.51 -17.15
C LEU A 262 12.48 26.82 -16.33
N ARG A 263 11.47 27.36 -16.99
CA ARG A 263 10.15 27.68 -16.39
C ARG A 263 9.26 26.45 -16.44
N VAL A 264 8.57 26.21 -15.34
CA VAL A 264 7.54 25.16 -15.25
C VAL A 264 6.20 25.85 -15.01
N PRO A 265 5.20 25.67 -15.86
CA PRO A 265 5.09 24.68 -16.93
C PRO A 265 5.52 25.15 -18.33
N GLU A 266 5.93 26.41 -18.55
CA GLU A 266 6.04 27.03 -19.86
C GLU A 266 7.11 26.37 -20.75
N ASP A 267 8.30 26.12 -20.19
CA ASP A 267 9.41 25.52 -20.94
C ASP A 267 9.41 23.99 -20.78
N PHE A 268 8.94 23.48 -19.65
CA PHE A 268 8.92 22.04 -19.34
C PHE A 268 7.70 21.67 -18.47
N SER A 269 6.84 20.78 -18.92
CA SER A 269 5.69 20.29 -18.17
C SER A 269 6.00 19.01 -17.40
N ILE A 270 5.41 18.82 -16.20
CA ILE A 270 5.67 17.67 -15.34
C ILE A 270 4.35 17.10 -14.82
N CYS A 271 4.19 15.77 -14.93
CA CYS A 271 3.10 15.05 -14.33
C CYS A 271 3.64 13.90 -13.46
N GLY A 272 3.19 13.82 -12.19
CA GLY A 272 3.52 12.76 -11.24
C GLY A 272 2.44 11.68 -11.13
N PHE A 273 2.61 10.83 -10.11
CA PHE A 273 1.69 9.75 -9.79
C PHE A 273 1.72 9.50 -8.27
N THR A 274 0.63 9.65 -7.57
CA THR A 274 0.35 9.38 -6.15
C THR A 274 -0.63 10.38 -5.53
N ASN A 275 -0.49 11.68 -5.82
CA ASN A 275 -1.17 12.80 -5.18
C ASN A 275 -0.83 12.91 -3.68
N GLY A 276 0.47 12.91 -3.36
CA GLY A 276 0.97 13.09 -2.00
C GLY A 276 0.92 14.55 -1.53
N GLU A 277 1.07 14.77 -0.22
CA GLU A 277 1.08 16.13 0.37
C GLU A 277 2.17 17.03 -0.23
N ARG A 278 3.34 16.45 -0.56
CA ARG A 278 4.43 17.19 -1.19
C ARG A 278 4.06 17.69 -2.59
N ALA A 279 3.19 16.99 -3.30
CA ALA A 279 2.68 17.42 -4.61
C ALA A 279 1.84 18.71 -4.52
N ILE A 280 1.22 18.96 -3.38
CA ILE A 280 0.45 20.18 -3.12
C ILE A 280 1.38 21.32 -2.66
N ALA A 281 2.39 20.96 -1.86
CA ALA A 281 3.28 21.93 -1.22
C ALA A 281 4.45 22.43 -2.10
N CYS A 282 4.76 21.76 -3.22
CA CYS A 282 5.78 22.23 -4.15
C CYS A 282 5.30 23.44 -4.97
N ASP A 283 6.25 24.19 -5.54
CA ASP A 283 5.98 25.39 -6.32
C ASP A 283 6.58 25.25 -7.74
N PRO A 284 5.73 25.30 -8.79
CA PRO A 284 4.27 25.23 -8.76
C PRO A 284 3.72 23.88 -8.26
N PRO A 285 2.47 23.84 -7.74
CA PRO A 285 1.87 22.58 -7.29
C PRO A 285 1.79 21.53 -8.39
N LEU A 286 2.11 20.28 -8.07
CA LEU A 286 2.30 19.20 -9.04
C LEU A 286 0.97 18.65 -9.58
N THR A 287 0.84 18.61 -10.90
CA THR A 287 -0.15 17.79 -11.60
C THR A 287 0.22 16.33 -11.41
N THR A 288 -0.71 15.50 -10.94
CA THR A 288 -0.42 14.11 -10.56
C THR A 288 -1.65 13.21 -10.64
N VAL A 289 -1.43 11.91 -10.66
CA VAL A 289 -2.51 10.90 -10.63
C VAL A 289 -2.76 10.45 -9.20
N GLU A 290 -3.99 10.60 -8.71
CA GLU A 290 -4.41 10.13 -7.41
C GLU A 290 -4.68 8.62 -7.40
N GLN A 291 -4.04 7.88 -6.50
CA GLN A 291 -4.15 6.42 -6.38
C GLN A 291 -5.20 5.95 -5.35
N ARG A 292 -5.74 6.85 -4.51
CA ARG A 292 -6.72 6.54 -3.47
C ARG A 292 -6.30 5.41 -2.52
N GLY A 293 -5.10 5.52 -1.93
CA GLY A 293 -4.51 4.47 -1.10
C GLY A 293 -5.40 4.02 0.07
N ASN A 294 -6.09 4.95 0.75
CA ASN A 294 -7.03 4.60 1.81
C ASN A 294 -8.13 3.62 1.34
N GLN A 295 -8.69 3.84 0.14
CA GLN A 295 -9.66 2.91 -0.44
C GLN A 295 -9.04 1.55 -0.76
N VAL A 296 -7.83 1.50 -1.29
CA VAL A 296 -7.09 0.24 -1.54
C VAL A 296 -6.96 -0.56 -0.24
N GLY A 297 -6.59 0.11 0.85
CA GLY A 297 -6.48 -0.52 2.17
C GLY A 297 -7.79 -1.11 2.68
N LYS A 298 -8.88 -0.35 2.59
CA LYS A 298 -10.23 -0.81 3.00
C LYS A 298 -10.69 -2.03 2.21
N GLU A 299 -10.56 -1.98 0.88
CA GLU A 299 -10.91 -3.10 0.00
C GLU A 299 -10.09 -4.37 0.30
N ALA A 300 -8.81 -4.22 0.65
CA ALA A 300 -7.95 -5.35 0.99
C ALA A 300 -8.41 -6.03 2.31
N VAL A 301 -8.79 -5.25 3.31
CA VAL A 301 -9.35 -5.77 4.57
C VAL A 301 -10.67 -6.48 4.33
N ASP A 302 -11.55 -5.92 3.52
CA ASP A 302 -12.85 -6.55 3.23
C ASP A 302 -12.68 -7.91 2.57
N ILE A 303 -11.82 -8.02 1.54
CA ILE A 303 -11.51 -9.33 0.92
C ILE A 303 -10.95 -10.31 1.95
N LEU A 304 -10.01 -9.87 2.78
CA LEU A 304 -9.37 -10.74 3.77
C LEU A 304 -10.37 -11.24 4.81
N LEU A 305 -11.12 -10.31 5.42
CA LEU A 305 -12.02 -10.64 6.53
C LEU A 305 -13.26 -11.40 6.07
N ASP A 306 -13.75 -11.17 4.86
CA ASP A 306 -14.85 -11.97 4.31
C ASP A 306 -14.48 -13.44 4.20
N LYS A 307 -13.19 -13.76 3.98
CA LYS A 307 -12.69 -15.15 4.01
C LYS A 307 -12.52 -15.67 5.43
N VAL A 308 -11.93 -14.87 6.31
CA VAL A 308 -11.71 -15.23 7.73
C VAL A 308 -13.04 -15.50 8.46
N GLU A 309 -14.08 -14.73 8.14
CA GLU A 309 -15.43 -14.84 8.74
C GLU A 309 -16.32 -15.84 8.00
N GLY A 310 -15.83 -16.48 6.93
CA GLY A 310 -16.56 -17.48 6.16
C GLY A 310 -17.68 -16.92 5.27
N LEU A 311 -17.70 -15.60 5.04
CA LEU A 311 -18.66 -14.94 4.14
C LEU A 311 -18.33 -15.24 2.66
N THR A 312 -17.07 -15.49 2.38
CA THR A 312 -16.58 -15.87 1.03
C THR A 312 -15.70 -17.12 1.14
N PRO A 313 -15.89 -18.13 0.25
CA PRO A 313 -15.05 -19.33 0.26
C PRO A 313 -13.57 -19.03 0.08
N MET A 314 -12.69 -19.76 0.80
CA MET A 314 -11.25 -19.56 0.77
C MET A 314 -10.64 -19.72 -0.64
N ASN A 315 -11.17 -20.60 -1.46
CA ASN A 315 -10.71 -20.89 -2.83
C ASN A 315 -11.23 -19.88 -3.88
N LYS A 316 -12.19 -19.01 -3.55
CA LYS A 316 -12.65 -17.97 -4.46
C LYS A 316 -11.62 -16.84 -4.48
N ILE A 317 -11.01 -16.60 -5.61
CA ILE A 317 -10.04 -15.49 -5.80
C ILE A 317 -10.77 -14.22 -6.20
N GLU A 318 -10.52 -13.14 -5.46
CA GLU A 318 -11.07 -11.81 -5.74
C GLU A 318 -9.98 -10.86 -6.23
N LYS A 319 -10.33 -10.09 -7.26
CA LYS A 319 -9.46 -9.07 -7.87
C LYS A 319 -10.25 -7.78 -7.94
N ARG A 320 -9.83 -6.75 -7.20
CA ARG A 320 -10.47 -5.44 -7.21
C ARG A 320 -9.53 -4.40 -7.80
N VAL A 321 -10.09 -3.50 -8.60
CA VAL A 321 -9.35 -2.41 -9.25
C VAL A 321 -9.93 -1.08 -8.79
N VAL A 322 -9.15 -0.29 -8.06
CA VAL A 322 -9.51 1.06 -7.64
C VAL A 322 -9.18 2.04 -8.75
N LYS A 323 -10.17 2.83 -9.18
CA LYS A 323 -9.98 3.82 -10.26
C LYS A 323 -9.10 4.97 -9.79
N THR A 324 -8.16 5.35 -10.63
CA THR A 324 -7.31 6.53 -10.47
C THR A 324 -8.02 7.80 -10.96
N ARG A 325 -7.49 8.96 -10.58
CA ARG A 325 -7.98 10.26 -11.04
C ARG A 325 -6.81 11.21 -11.29
N LEU A 326 -6.77 11.85 -12.47
CA LEU A 326 -5.82 12.92 -12.74
C LEU A 326 -6.23 14.18 -12.00
N ILE A 327 -5.29 14.78 -11.27
CA ILE A 327 -5.42 16.04 -10.53
C ILE A 327 -4.54 17.08 -11.23
N ILE A 328 -5.14 17.96 -11.98
CA ILE A 328 -4.44 19.01 -12.73
C ILE A 328 -4.11 20.17 -11.78
N ARG A 329 -2.84 20.63 -11.82
CA ARG A 329 -2.33 21.76 -11.04
C ARG A 329 -1.35 22.60 -11.89
N GLY A 330 -0.39 23.24 -11.24
CA GLY A 330 0.49 24.25 -11.85
C GLY A 330 1.66 23.73 -12.68
N THR A 331 2.02 22.43 -12.62
CA THR A 331 3.19 21.91 -13.36
C THR A 331 2.90 21.47 -14.80
N THR A 332 1.69 21.63 -15.27
CA THR A 332 1.33 21.40 -16.68
C THR A 332 0.67 22.64 -17.28
N ARG A 333 0.91 22.90 -18.56
CA ARG A 333 0.31 24.01 -19.27
C ARG A 333 -1.23 23.89 -19.28
N PRO A 334 -1.97 25.00 -19.37
CA PRO A 334 -3.41 24.93 -19.57
C PRO A 334 -3.73 24.28 -20.93
N ILE A 335 -4.86 23.62 -21.02
CA ILE A 335 -5.38 23.15 -22.32
C ILE A 335 -5.83 24.39 -23.08
N ASN A 336 -5.22 24.64 -24.22
CA ASN A 336 -5.70 25.71 -25.11
C ASN A 336 -7.07 25.32 -25.64
N PRO A 337 -8.06 26.24 -25.62
CA PRO A 337 -9.42 25.98 -26.06
C PRO A 337 -9.51 25.65 -27.55
#